data_dcf5b4e1375a914d6b223c2bf8ef71af
#
_entry.id   dcf5b4e1375a914d6b223c2bf8ef71af
#
_cell.length_a   1.000
_cell.length_b   1.000
_cell.length_c   1.000
_cell.angle_alpha   90.00
_cell.angle_beta   90.00
_cell.angle_gamma   90.00
#
_symmetry.space_group_name_H-M   'P 1'
#
loop_
_entity.id
_entity.type
_entity.pdbx_description
1 polymer ?
#
loop_
_entity_poly.entity_id
_entity_poly.type
_entity_poly.pdbx_seq_one_letter_code
_entity_poly.pdbx_strand_id
1 'polypeptide(L)'
;YIHTMYNLKQSINEYNWYTPNQCSKRTVFEISDNQLKHKRVYEDNSTCKEDFKYYDYTASNSAFHLTITADSPKGYKGQTATINYEMKNKELILRFLNDKGNDETLILHKRGVDYSHLDPFVGYWRLTKVQLKSGKTIKEFKAGIPACFRGDIVASTIGFTIYYRLSDDGVKCGDEERKTFAWAREGNTYYNVSNEQKVPIPFSFSDDKQTLFFGNTNTILVFQKQW
;
A
#
# COMPACT_ATOMS: atom_id res chain seq x y z
N TYR A 1 -3.72 9.37 -13.15
CA TYR A 1 -3.64 8.27 -12.17
C TYR A 1 -3.35 8.83 -10.80
N ILE A 2 -3.93 8.22 -9.79
CA ILE A 2 -3.74 8.58 -8.39
C ILE A 2 -2.98 7.45 -7.73
N HIS A 3 -1.94 7.81 -6.99
CA HIS A 3 -1.19 6.86 -6.17
C HIS A 3 -2.04 6.39 -4.99
N THR A 4 -2.17 5.10 -4.81
CA THR A 4 -2.97 4.52 -3.73
C THR A 4 -2.16 3.74 -2.73
N MET A 5 -1.18 3.02 -3.20
CA MET A 5 -0.40 2.10 -2.39
C MET A 5 0.98 1.94 -2.98
N TYR A 6 1.98 1.73 -2.14
CA TYR A 6 3.26 1.43 -2.66
C TYR A 6 4.11 0.52 -1.77
N ASN A 7 5.04 -0.15 -2.41
CA ASN A 7 5.92 -1.11 -1.80
C ASN A 7 7.36 -0.69 -2.04
N LEU A 8 8.16 -0.80 -1.03
CA LEU A 8 9.60 -0.57 -1.07
C LEU A 8 10.31 -1.86 -0.69
N LYS A 9 11.13 -2.39 -1.58
CA LYS A 9 12.04 -3.48 -1.30
C LYS A 9 13.35 -2.92 -0.76
N GLN A 10 13.65 -3.18 0.48
CA GLN A 10 14.86 -2.69 1.15
C GLN A 10 16.03 -3.69 1.07
N SER A 11 15.72 -4.96 0.88
CA SER A 11 16.69 -6.05 0.69
C SER A 11 16.15 -7.08 -0.28
N ILE A 12 16.98 -8.07 -0.64
CA ILE A 12 16.63 -9.10 -1.63
C ILE A 12 15.33 -9.85 -1.29
N ASN A 13 14.93 -9.91 -0.02
CA ASN A 13 13.80 -10.72 0.43
C ASN A 13 12.72 -9.94 1.21
N GLU A 14 12.82 -8.61 1.35
CA GLU A 14 11.89 -7.84 2.17
C GLU A 14 11.12 -6.83 1.33
N TYR A 15 9.80 -6.93 1.35
CA TYR A 15 8.86 -5.99 0.77
C TYR A 15 7.99 -5.41 1.87
N ASN A 16 7.79 -4.10 1.86
CA ASN A 16 6.90 -3.41 2.77
C ASN A 16 5.82 -2.68 1.97
N TRP A 17 4.59 -3.10 2.09
CA TRP A 17 3.44 -2.39 1.55
C TRP A 17 2.97 -1.36 2.56
N TYR A 18 2.72 -0.14 2.14
CA TYR A 18 2.22 0.91 3.02
C TYR A 18 1.27 1.87 2.31
N THR A 19 0.39 2.45 3.10
CA THR A 19 -0.53 3.47 2.66
C THR A 19 0.16 4.82 2.70
N PRO A 20 0.06 5.61 1.63
CA PRO A 20 0.53 7.00 1.65
C PRO A 20 -0.14 7.80 2.77
N ASN A 21 0.59 8.72 3.37
CA ASN A 21 0.02 9.72 4.28
C ASN A 21 -0.92 10.69 3.54
N GLN A 22 -1.58 11.59 4.26
CA GLN A 22 -2.55 12.51 3.66
C GLN A 22 -1.96 13.41 2.56
N CYS A 23 -0.67 13.75 2.68
CA CYS A 23 0.02 14.52 1.65
C CYS A 23 0.29 13.65 0.42
N SER A 24 0.94 12.50 0.60
CA SER A 24 1.33 11.61 -0.51
C SER A 24 0.14 11.03 -1.26
N LYS A 25 -1.04 10.88 -0.64
CA LYS A 25 -2.29 10.53 -1.34
C LYS A 25 -2.69 11.53 -2.44
N ARG A 26 -2.17 12.74 -2.40
CA ARG A 26 -2.40 13.78 -3.41
C ARG A 26 -1.41 13.72 -4.58
N THR A 27 -0.46 12.78 -4.53
CA THR A 27 0.48 12.53 -5.63
C THR A 27 -0.27 12.01 -6.85
N VAL A 28 0.01 12.58 -8.01
CA VAL A 28 -0.69 12.29 -9.27
C VAL A 28 0.29 12.08 -10.40
N PHE A 29 0.03 11.07 -11.22
CA PHE A 29 0.68 10.87 -12.51
C PHE A 29 -0.31 11.26 -13.61
N GLU A 30 0.03 12.26 -14.40
CA GLU A 30 -0.70 12.65 -15.60
C GLU A 30 0.05 12.07 -16.79
N ILE A 31 -0.59 11.19 -17.56
CA ILE A 31 0.02 10.51 -18.70
C ILE A 31 -0.77 10.90 -19.94
N SER A 32 -0.11 11.55 -20.89
CA SER A 32 -0.60 11.88 -22.22
C SER A 32 0.18 11.08 -23.27
N ASP A 33 -0.02 11.31 -24.55
CA ASP A 33 0.54 10.48 -25.63
C ASP A 33 2.07 10.36 -25.62
N ASN A 34 2.78 11.40 -25.22
CA ASN A 34 4.25 11.43 -25.21
C ASN A 34 4.85 12.10 -23.97
N GLN A 35 4.03 12.52 -23.03
CA GLN A 35 4.47 13.20 -21.82
C GLN A 35 3.88 12.57 -20.57
N LEU A 36 4.74 12.45 -19.56
CA LEU A 36 4.38 12.06 -18.21
C LEU A 36 4.72 13.21 -17.27
N LYS A 37 3.73 13.66 -16.52
CA LYS A 37 3.92 14.63 -15.43
C LYS A 37 3.68 13.93 -14.11
N HIS A 38 4.66 13.97 -13.25
CA HIS A 38 4.59 13.47 -11.89
C HIS A 38 4.48 14.65 -10.93
N LYS A 39 3.29 14.87 -10.39
CA LYS A 39 3.07 15.76 -9.25
C LYS A 39 3.26 14.96 -7.99
N ARG A 40 4.40 15.13 -7.32
CA ARG A 40 4.67 14.54 -6.01
C ARG A 40 4.19 15.49 -4.91
N VAL A 41 3.44 14.94 -3.94
CA VAL A 41 3.06 15.68 -2.73
C VAL A 41 3.62 14.94 -1.53
N TYR A 42 4.38 15.65 -0.72
CA TYR A 42 5.06 15.08 0.44
C TYR A 42 4.90 15.99 1.67
N GLU A 43 5.09 15.41 2.84
CA GLU A 43 5.02 16.14 4.09
C GLU A 43 6.41 16.66 4.48
N ASP A 44 6.47 17.95 4.79
CA ASP A 44 7.64 18.62 5.33
C ASP A 44 7.20 19.54 6.47
N ASN A 45 7.68 19.28 7.68
CA ASN A 45 7.31 20.02 8.90
C ASN A 45 5.78 20.13 9.07
N SER A 46 5.06 19.01 8.96
CA SER A 46 3.60 18.91 9.06
C SER A 46 2.82 19.71 8.00
N THR A 47 3.49 20.16 6.94
CA THR A 47 2.89 20.88 5.82
C THR A 47 3.06 20.06 4.53
N CYS A 48 2.00 19.97 3.72
CA CYS A 48 2.11 19.34 2.42
C CYS A 48 2.82 20.27 1.43
N LYS A 49 3.95 19.81 0.89
CA LYS A 49 4.67 20.46 -0.20
C LYS A 49 4.48 19.70 -1.50
N GLU A 50 4.62 20.40 -2.60
CA GLU A 50 4.47 19.85 -3.95
C GLU A 50 5.75 20.07 -4.74
N ASP A 51 6.18 19.04 -5.47
CA ASP A 51 7.14 19.18 -6.56
C ASP A 51 6.61 18.55 -7.83
N PHE A 52 7.17 18.95 -8.96
CA PHE A 52 6.74 18.49 -10.27
C PHE A 52 7.95 18.00 -11.04
N LYS A 53 7.81 16.82 -11.64
CA LYS A 53 8.77 16.31 -12.63
C LYS A 53 8.04 16.08 -13.94
N TYR A 54 8.67 16.50 -15.01
CA TYR A 54 8.13 16.37 -16.37
C TYR A 54 9.06 15.46 -17.15
N TYR A 55 8.47 14.57 -17.89
CA TYR A 55 9.19 13.59 -18.70
C TYR A 55 8.59 13.52 -20.09
N ASP A 56 9.44 13.50 -21.10
CA ASP A 56 9.07 12.90 -22.38
C ASP A 56 9.25 11.40 -22.26
N TYR A 57 8.38 10.61 -22.87
CA TYR A 57 8.50 9.18 -22.81
C TYR A 57 8.21 8.50 -24.14
N THR A 58 8.80 7.32 -24.29
CA THR A 58 8.37 6.32 -25.27
C THR A 58 7.93 5.07 -24.52
N ALA A 59 6.89 4.42 -25.01
CA ALA A 59 6.37 3.19 -24.42
C ALA A 59 6.75 1.99 -25.28
N SER A 60 7.21 0.93 -24.64
CA SER A 60 7.25 -0.43 -25.18
C SER A 60 6.14 -1.27 -24.56
N ASN A 61 6.06 -2.56 -24.87
CA ASN A 61 5.02 -3.44 -24.34
C ASN A 61 5.00 -3.57 -22.81
N SER A 62 6.10 -3.27 -22.14
CA SER A 62 6.26 -3.48 -20.68
C SER A 62 7.04 -2.39 -19.97
N ALA A 63 7.48 -1.33 -20.66
CA ALA A 63 8.29 -0.28 -20.05
C ALA A 63 8.02 1.11 -20.65
N PHE A 64 8.09 2.12 -19.78
CA PHE A 64 8.25 3.51 -20.16
C PHE A 64 9.73 3.87 -20.11
N HIS A 65 10.24 4.40 -21.21
CA HIS A 65 11.57 4.99 -21.29
C HIS A 65 11.41 6.50 -21.19
N LEU A 66 11.85 7.05 -20.06
CA LEU A 66 11.63 8.43 -19.67
C LEU A 66 12.86 9.28 -19.90
N THR A 67 12.68 10.51 -20.35
CA THR A 67 13.72 11.54 -20.37
C THR A 67 13.23 12.75 -19.61
N ILE A 68 13.97 13.20 -18.60
CA ILE A 68 13.61 14.36 -17.78
C ILE A 68 13.77 15.63 -18.60
N THR A 69 12.69 16.43 -18.67
CA THR A 69 12.65 17.68 -19.45
C THR A 69 13.23 18.88 -18.71
N ALA A 70 13.25 20.05 -19.36
CA ALA A 70 13.80 21.29 -18.82
C ALA A 70 13.11 21.79 -17.52
N ASP A 71 11.84 21.44 -17.32
CA ASP A 71 11.03 21.90 -16.19
C ASP A 71 11.20 21.03 -14.94
N SER A 72 12.05 20.03 -15.02
CA SER A 72 12.40 19.15 -13.90
C SER A 72 13.31 19.84 -12.90
N PRO A 73 13.43 19.35 -11.62
CA PRO A 73 14.32 19.95 -10.65
C PRO A 73 15.74 20.18 -11.21
N LYS A 74 16.40 21.25 -10.77
CA LYS A 74 17.71 21.65 -11.24
C LYS A 74 18.73 20.50 -11.18
N GLY A 75 19.43 20.25 -12.29
CA GLY A 75 20.50 19.25 -12.38
C GLY A 75 20.06 17.87 -12.91
N TYR A 76 18.78 17.67 -13.17
CA TYR A 76 18.26 16.37 -13.64
C TYR A 76 17.88 16.35 -15.14
N LYS A 77 17.89 17.53 -15.80
CA LYS A 77 17.53 17.62 -17.22
C LYS A 77 18.37 16.69 -18.09
N GLY A 78 17.70 15.95 -18.95
CA GLY A 78 18.32 15.02 -19.89
C GLY A 78 18.68 13.65 -19.31
N GLN A 79 18.53 13.46 -17.99
CA GLN A 79 18.67 12.12 -17.42
C GLN A 79 17.54 11.23 -17.90
N THR A 80 17.86 9.95 -18.09
CA THR A 80 16.93 8.94 -18.55
C THR A 80 16.63 7.94 -17.43
N ALA A 81 15.44 7.38 -17.46
CA ALA A 81 15.05 6.28 -16.56
C ALA A 81 14.15 5.29 -17.31
N THR A 82 14.16 4.05 -16.88
CA THR A 82 13.24 3.04 -17.36
C THR A 82 12.36 2.61 -16.21
N ILE A 83 11.04 2.68 -16.42
CA ILE A 83 10.03 2.22 -15.46
C ILE A 83 9.29 1.06 -16.10
N ASN A 84 9.41 -0.13 -15.53
CA ASN A 84 8.62 -1.26 -15.98
C ASN A 84 7.16 -1.06 -15.54
N TYR A 85 6.21 -1.41 -16.41
CA TYR A 85 4.80 -1.31 -16.10
C TYR A 85 4.02 -2.56 -16.48
N GLU A 86 2.91 -2.73 -15.77
CA GLU A 86 1.94 -3.77 -16.02
C GLU A 86 0.54 -3.20 -15.80
N MET A 87 -0.39 -3.52 -16.70
CA MET A 87 -1.82 -3.24 -16.49
C MET A 87 -2.49 -4.52 -15.97
N LYS A 88 -3.02 -4.47 -14.76
CA LYS A 88 -3.72 -5.61 -14.15
C LYS A 88 -4.95 -5.11 -13.40
N ASN A 89 -6.10 -5.72 -13.64
CA ASN A 89 -7.36 -5.35 -12.99
C ASN A 89 -7.69 -3.85 -13.05
N LYS A 90 -7.39 -3.21 -14.19
CA LYS A 90 -7.49 -1.74 -14.40
C LYS A 90 -6.50 -0.91 -13.58
N GLU A 91 -5.67 -1.52 -12.76
CA GLU A 91 -4.59 -0.87 -12.04
C GLU A 91 -3.35 -0.73 -12.95
N LEU A 92 -2.64 0.39 -12.82
CA LEU A 92 -1.33 0.57 -13.42
C LEU A 92 -0.27 0.31 -12.35
N ILE A 93 0.51 -0.73 -12.55
CA ILE A 93 1.58 -1.13 -11.63
C ILE A 93 2.91 -0.69 -12.24
N LEU A 94 3.62 0.19 -11.55
CA LEU A 94 4.94 0.69 -11.96
C LEU A 94 6.02 0.06 -11.08
N ARG A 95 7.12 -0.38 -11.68
CA ARG A 95 8.28 -0.95 -10.98
C ARG A 95 9.55 -0.27 -11.43
N PHE A 96 10.32 0.25 -10.49
CA PHE A 96 11.56 0.98 -10.77
C PHE A 96 12.52 0.96 -9.57
N LEU A 97 13.77 1.34 -9.82
CA LEU A 97 14.73 1.62 -8.76
C LEU A 97 14.58 3.08 -8.32
N ASN A 98 14.53 3.31 -7.03
CA ASN A 98 14.57 4.67 -6.49
C ASN A 98 16.00 5.22 -6.43
N ASP A 99 16.14 6.49 -6.03
CA ASP A 99 17.43 7.19 -5.94
C ASP A 99 18.44 6.51 -4.97
N LYS A 100 17.96 5.61 -4.12
CA LYS A 100 18.78 4.81 -3.19
C LYS A 100 19.10 3.42 -3.71
N GLY A 101 18.70 3.09 -4.94
CA GLY A 101 18.88 1.78 -5.54
C GLY A 101 17.96 0.69 -5.02
N ASN A 102 16.89 1.05 -4.29
CA ASN A 102 15.89 0.09 -3.84
C ASN A 102 14.79 -0.08 -4.90
N ASP A 103 14.32 -1.31 -5.05
CA ASP A 103 13.14 -1.57 -5.89
C ASP A 103 11.89 -0.94 -5.28
N GLU A 104 11.18 -0.15 -6.07
CA GLU A 104 9.86 0.39 -5.71
C GLU A 104 8.78 -0.13 -6.65
N THR A 105 7.62 -0.41 -6.07
CA THR A 105 6.40 -0.72 -6.82
C THR A 105 5.30 0.26 -6.42
N LEU A 106 4.77 0.98 -7.41
CA LEU A 106 3.59 1.83 -7.22
C LEU A 106 2.38 1.16 -7.87
N ILE A 107 1.27 1.12 -7.16
CA ILE A 107 -0.02 0.71 -7.71
C ILE A 107 -0.89 1.95 -7.83
N LEU A 108 -1.25 2.28 -9.06
CA LEU A 108 -1.95 3.50 -9.40
C LEU A 108 -3.36 3.20 -9.89
N HIS A 109 -4.32 3.94 -9.37
CA HIS A 109 -5.71 3.92 -9.82
C HIS A 109 -5.98 5.10 -10.77
N LYS A 110 -6.68 4.86 -11.85
CA LYS A 110 -7.12 5.92 -12.75
C LYS A 110 -8.32 6.64 -12.13
N ARG A 111 -8.28 7.98 -12.11
CA ARG A 111 -9.38 8.79 -11.61
C ARG A 111 -10.68 8.51 -12.41
N GLY A 112 -11.79 8.37 -11.71
CA GLY A 112 -13.11 8.13 -12.30
C GLY A 112 -13.36 6.69 -12.73
N VAL A 113 -12.46 5.76 -12.45
CA VAL A 113 -12.68 4.33 -12.70
C VAL A 113 -13.17 3.66 -11.42
N ASP A 114 -14.18 2.81 -11.55
CA ASP A 114 -14.67 1.98 -10.46
C ASP A 114 -13.76 0.79 -10.24
N TYR A 115 -13.31 0.61 -8.99
CA TYR A 115 -12.46 -0.48 -8.51
C TYR A 115 -13.19 -1.42 -7.55
N SER A 116 -14.51 -1.36 -7.47
CA SER A 116 -15.33 -2.26 -6.62
C SER A 116 -15.18 -3.74 -6.98
N HIS A 117 -14.68 -4.04 -8.20
CA HIS A 117 -14.39 -5.40 -8.65
C HIS A 117 -13.13 -6.03 -8.01
N LEU A 118 -12.29 -5.23 -7.35
CA LEU A 118 -11.14 -5.78 -6.63
C LEU A 118 -11.59 -6.64 -5.47
N ASP A 119 -10.71 -7.57 -5.09
CA ASP A 119 -10.97 -8.41 -3.93
C ASP A 119 -11.27 -7.54 -2.68
N PRO A 120 -12.27 -7.89 -1.88
CA PRO A 120 -12.63 -7.16 -0.67
C PRO A 120 -11.45 -6.93 0.28
N PHE A 121 -10.46 -7.83 0.29
CA PHE A 121 -9.28 -7.72 1.13
C PHE A 121 -8.36 -6.55 0.73
N VAL A 122 -8.36 -6.16 -0.55
CA VAL A 122 -7.53 -5.03 -1.01
C VAL A 122 -7.97 -3.74 -0.33
N GLY A 123 -7.03 -3.08 0.30
CA GLY A 123 -7.27 -1.81 0.99
C GLY A 123 -6.43 -1.63 2.26
N TYR A 124 -6.75 -0.58 3.00
CA TYR A 124 -6.19 -0.30 4.32
C TYR A 124 -7.20 -0.64 5.41
N TRP A 125 -6.80 -1.52 6.31
CA TRP A 125 -7.60 -2.05 7.39
C TRP A 125 -7.03 -1.63 8.73
N ARG A 126 -7.80 -0.87 9.49
CA ARG A 126 -7.42 -0.39 10.81
C ARG A 126 -7.98 -1.31 11.88
N LEU A 127 -7.14 -1.79 12.78
CA LEU A 127 -7.59 -2.55 13.94
C LEU A 127 -8.41 -1.65 14.87
N THR A 128 -9.64 -2.03 15.14
CA THR A 128 -10.57 -1.27 15.99
C THR A 128 -10.83 -1.94 17.34
N LYS A 129 -10.84 -3.27 17.36
CA LYS A 129 -11.06 -4.00 18.63
C LYS A 129 -10.51 -5.43 18.58
N VAL A 130 -10.30 -5.96 19.77
CA VAL A 130 -10.05 -7.38 20.02
C VAL A 130 -11.21 -7.93 20.83
N GLN A 131 -11.80 -9.03 20.40
CA GLN A 131 -12.91 -9.68 21.07
C GLN A 131 -12.68 -11.19 21.20
N LEU A 132 -13.33 -11.81 22.18
CA LEU A 132 -13.44 -13.26 22.26
C LEU A 132 -14.39 -13.78 21.17
N LYS A 133 -14.28 -15.05 20.82
CA LYS A 133 -15.25 -15.71 19.92
C LYS A 133 -16.70 -15.65 20.43
N SER A 134 -16.90 -15.50 21.75
CA SER A 134 -18.20 -15.26 22.37
C SER A 134 -18.80 -13.87 22.08
N GLY A 135 -18.05 -12.99 21.39
CA GLY A 135 -18.47 -11.62 21.10
C GLY A 135 -18.06 -10.60 22.19
N LYS A 136 -17.58 -11.05 23.35
CA LYS A 136 -17.13 -10.13 24.41
C LYS A 136 -15.89 -9.35 23.98
N THR A 137 -15.96 -8.01 23.96
CA THR A 137 -14.81 -7.15 23.67
C THR A 137 -13.81 -7.19 24.82
N ILE A 138 -12.54 -7.48 24.49
CA ILE A 138 -11.40 -7.47 25.42
C ILE A 138 -10.72 -6.10 25.41
N LYS A 139 -10.54 -5.53 24.23
CA LYS A 139 -9.86 -4.24 24.02
C LYS A 139 -10.48 -3.50 22.83
N GLU A 140 -10.62 -2.21 23.00
CA GLU A 140 -11.11 -1.31 21.94
C GLU A 140 -10.09 -0.20 21.68
N PHE A 141 -9.86 0.11 20.40
CA PHE A 141 -8.93 1.14 19.97
C PHE A 141 -9.70 2.32 19.41
N LYS A 142 -9.74 3.41 20.17
CA LYS A 142 -10.45 4.64 19.77
C LYS A 142 -9.71 5.39 18.67
N ALA A 143 -10.45 6.18 17.90
CA ALA A 143 -9.85 7.14 16.99
C ALA A 143 -8.94 8.10 17.78
N GLY A 144 -7.77 8.43 17.19
CA GLY A 144 -6.79 9.32 17.85
C GLY A 144 -5.78 8.62 18.76
N ILE A 145 -5.96 7.35 19.11
CA ILE A 145 -4.90 6.59 19.82
C ILE A 145 -3.71 6.42 18.88
N PRO A 146 -2.47 6.68 19.34
CA PRO A 146 -1.28 6.45 18.56
C PRO A 146 -1.23 5.05 17.98
N ALA A 147 -0.73 4.91 16.75
CA ALA A 147 -0.65 3.64 16.03
C ALA A 147 0.13 2.54 16.79
N CYS A 148 0.96 2.91 17.74
CA CYS A 148 1.73 2.01 18.59
C CYS A 148 0.91 1.07 19.49
N PHE A 149 -0.37 1.31 19.63
CA PHE A 149 -1.23 0.45 20.43
C PHE A 149 -2.16 -0.43 19.61
N ARG A 150 -2.00 -0.41 18.30
CA ARG A 150 -2.83 -1.20 17.37
C ARG A 150 -2.01 -1.77 16.24
N GLY A 151 -2.55 -2.80 15.60
CA GLY A 151 -2.07 -3.32 14.33
C GLY A 151 -2.94 -2.79 13.19
N ASP A 152 -2.35 -2.57 12.03
CA ASP A 152 -3.08 -2.22 10.81
C ASP A 152 -2.63 -3.18 9.69
N ILE A 153 -3.49 -3.41 8.70
CA ILE A 153 -3.18 -4.23 7.52
C ILE A 153 -3.30 -3.35 6.29
N VAL A 154 -2.28 -3.40 5.44
CA VAL A 154 -2.33 -2.82 4.10
C VAL A 154 -2.23 -3.93 3.08
N ALA A 155 -3.26 -4.13 2.29
CA ALA A 155 -3.34 -5.17 1.28
C ALA A 155 -3.42 -4.58 -0.12
N SER A 156 -2.61 -5.10 -1.03
CA SER A 156 -2.67 -4.88 -2.48
C SER A 156 -3.16 -6.14 -3.18
N THR A 157 -3.32 -6.08 -4.48
CA THR A 157 -3.70 -7.25 -5.30
C THR A 157 -2.64 -8.36 -5.33
N ILE A 158 -1.42 -8.11 -4.84
CA ILE A 158 -0.30 -9.05 -4.91
C ILE A 158 0.36 -9.34 -3.56
N GLY A 159 0.03 -8.60 -2.51
CA GLY A 159 0.62 -8.81 -1.19
C GLY A 159 -0.03 -7.96 -0.12
N PHE A 160 0.26 -8.26 1.13
CA PHE A 160 -0.18 -7.45 2.26
C PHE A 160 0.91 -7.33 3.32
N THR A 161 0.87 -6.24 4.07
CA THR A 161 1.75 -5.98 5.22
C THR A 161 0.91 -5.76 6.45
N ILE A 162 1.26 -6.44 7.53
CA ILE A 162 0.75 -6.17 8.86
C ILE A 162 1.74 -5.25 9.55
N TYR A 163 1.25 -4.11 10.02
CA TYR A 163 1.99 -3.17 10.84
C TYR A 163 1.55 -3.32 12.29
N TYR A 164 2.48 -3.46 13.20
CA TYR A 164 2.18 -3.42 14.61
C TYR A 164 3.34 -2.79 15.37
N ARG A 165 2.99 -2.06 16.42
CA ARG A 165 3.94 -1.52 17.38
C ARG A 165 3.54 -2.06 18.73
N LEU A 166 4.43 -2.81 19.34
CA LEU A 166 4.26 -3.25 20.71
C LEU A 166 4.74 -2.14 21.63
N SER A 167 4.02 -1.95 22.72
CA SER A 167 4.44 -1.09 23.81
C SER A 167 4.91 -1.99 24.94
N ASP A 168 6.15 -1.84 25.34
CA ASP A 168 6.73 -2.63 26.44
C ASP A 168 6.19 -2.22 27.80
N ASP A 169 5.70 -0.98 27.93
CA ASP A 169 5.24 -0.37 29.19
C ASP A 169 3.82 0.21 29.13
N GLY A 170 3.14 0.10 27.99
CA GLY A 170 1.81 0.71 27.77
C GLY A 170 1.81 2.23 27.61
N VAL A 171 2.96 2.89 27.66
CA VAL A 171 3.10 4.35 27.63
C VAL A 171 3.91 4.82 26.41
N LYS A 172 4.96 4.10 26.04
CA LYS A 172 5.83 4.44 24.90
C LYS A 172 5.60 3.49 23.73
N CYS A 173 5.63 4.04 22.52
CA CYS A 173 5.66 3.24 21.31
C CYS A 173 7.02 2.56 21.18
N GLY A 174 7.04 1.24 21.13
CA GLY A 174 8.19 0.49 20.63
C GLY A 174 8.44 0.73 19.12
N ASP A 175 9.43 0.09 18.59
CA ASP A 175 9.71 0.12 17.16
C ASP A 175 8.56 -0.51 16.36
N GLU A 176 8.33 0.01 15.16
CA GLU A 176 7.33 -0.54 14.27
C GLU A 176 7.82 -1.86 13.69
N GLU A 177 7.11 -2.93 13.97
CA GLU A 177 7.32 -4.20 13.30
C GLU A 177 6.42 -4.32 12.07
N ARG A 178 6.97 -4.89 11.01
CA ARG A 178 6.28 -5.12 9.73
C ARG A 178 6.47 -6.55 9.31
N LYS A 179 5.39 -7.20 8.92
CA LYS A 179 5.45 -8.53 8.29
C LYS A 179 4.69 -8.48 6.99
N THR A 180 5.38 -8.78 5.90
CA THR A 180 4.82 -8.77 4.56
C THR A 180 4.67 -10.20 4.04
N PHE A 181 3.55 -10.44 3.38
CA PHE A 181 3.16 -11.74 2.86
C PHE A 181 2.60 -11.58 1.44
N ALA A 182 2.87 -12.55 0.59
CA ALA A 182 2.05 -12.77 -0.60
C ALA A 182 0.75 -13.48 -0.19
N TRP A 183 -0.33 -13.25 -0.94
CA TRP A 183 -1.60 -13.89 -0.67
C TRP A 183 -2.27 -14.40 -1.93
N ALA A 184 -3.13 -15.38 -1.76
CA ALA A 184 -4.01 -15.90 -2.78
C ALA A 184 -5.39 -16.13 -2.19
N ARG A 185 -6.40 -16.20 -3.06
CA ARG A 185 -7.76 -16.58 -2.69
C ARG A 185 -8.25 -17.72 -3.55
N GLU A 186 -8.87 -18.70 -2.93
CA GLU A 186 -9.56 -19.81 -3.60
C GLU A 186 -10.97 -19.92 -3.01
N GLY A 187 -11.97 -19.61 -3.82
CA GLY A 187 -13.35 -19.49 -3.35
C GLY A 187 -13.47 -18.42 -2.25
N ASN A 188 -13.83 -18.82 -1.04
CA ASN A 188 -13.97 -17.95 0.12
C ASN A 188 -12.77 -18.03 1.08
N THR A 189 -11.75 -18.80 0.75
CA THR A 189 -10.58 -19.01 1.62
C THR A 189 -9.41 -18.17 1.14
N TYR A 190 -8.81 -17.44 2.06
CA TYR A 190 -7.58 -16.68 1.87
C TYR A 190 -6.38 -17.48 2.35
N TYR A 191 -5.28 -17.36 1.66
CA TYR A 191 -4.04 -18.07 1.95
C TYR A 191 -2.87 -17.11 2.03
N ASN A 192 -2.01 -17.30 3.00
CA ASN A 192 -0.64 -16.79 2.96
C ASN A 192 0.17 -17.71 2.03
N VAL A 193 0.87 -17.12 1.08
CA VAL A 193 1.71 -17.84 0.13
C VAL A 193 3.17 -17.54 0.44
N SER A 194 3.90 -18.55 0.86
CA SER A 194 5.34 -18.47 1.14
C SER A 194 6.02 -19.75 0.71
N ASN A 195 7.11 -19.63 -0.04
CA ASN A 195 7.92 -20.78 -0.51
C ASN A 195 7.05 -21.89 -1.14
N GLU A 196 6.14 -21.51 -2.04
CA GLU A 196 5.18 -22.41 -2.74
C GLU A 196 4.15 -23.08 -1.82
N GLN A 197 4.18 -22.81 -0.53
CA GLN A 197 3.19 -23.31 0.43
C GLN A 197 2.04 -22.32 0.59
N LYS A 198 0.82 -22.87 0.68
CA LYS A 198 -0.39 -22.10 0.97
C LYS A 198 -0.88 -22.45 2.37
N VAL A 199 -0.85 -21.47 3.26
CA VAL A 199 -1.36 -21.61 4.63
C VAL A 199 -2.65 -20.80 4.75
N PRO A 200 -3.79 -21.42 5.12
CA PRO A 200 -5.05 -20.72 5.25
C PRO A 200 -4.94 -19.57 6.27
N ILE A 201 -5.47 -18.42 5.91
CA ILE A 201 -5.62 -17.26 6.82
C ILE A 201 -7.08 -17.24 7.26
N PRO A 202 -7.37 -17.22 8.57
CA PRO A 202 -8.74 -17.24 9.08
C PRO A 202 -9.41 -15.86 8.96
N PHE A 203 -9.56 -15.38 7.72
CA PHE A 203 -10.26 -14.15 7.39
C PHE A 203 -11.74 -14.40 7.12
N SER A 204 -12.57 -13.49 7.59
CA SER A 204 -13.96 -13.34 7.14
C SER A 204 -14.34 -11.87 7.12
N PHE A 205 -15.40 -11.55 6.38
CA PHE A 205 -15.84 -10.17 6.18
C PHE A 205 -17.30 -10.04 6.59
N SER A 206 -17.69 -8.82 7.00
CA SER A 206 -19.09 -8.43 7.07
C SER A 206 -19.74 -8.45 5.67
N ASP A 207 -21.07 -8.48 5.60
CA ASP A 207 -21.79 -8.53 4.34
C ASP A 207 -21.48 -7.31 3.43
N ASP A 208 -21.32 -6.14 4.02
CA ASP A 208 -20.94 -4.89 3.34
C ASP A 208 -19.45 -4.79 2.98
N LYS A 209 -18.62 -5.79 3.36
CA LYS A 209 -17.17 -5.83 3.14
C LYS A 209 -16.40 -4.64 3.75
N GLN A 210 -16.97 -3.97 4.74
CA GLN A 210 -16.32 -2.86 5.44
C GLN A 210 -15.62 -3.29 6.72
N THR A 211 -15.92 -4.48 7.23
CA THR A 211 -15.29 -5.06 8.42
C THR A 211 -14.58 -6.36 8.06
N LEU A 212 -13.31 -6.47 8.46
CA LEU A 212 -12.52 -7.70 8.36
C LEU A 212 -12.36 -8.30 9.75
N PHE A 213 -12.65 -9.58 9.86
CA PHE A 213 -12.44 -10.39 11.05
C PHE A 213 -11.26 -11.31 10.81
N PHE A 214 -10.26 -11.23 11.68
CA PHE A 214 -9.12 -12.14 11.66
C PHE A 214 -9.13 -12.97 12.94
N GLY A 215 -9.56 -14.22 12.82
CA GLY A 215 -9.73 -15.14 13.94
C GLY A 215 -8.47 -15.94 14.25
N ASN A 216 -8.22 -16.17 15.53
CA ASN A 216 -7.36 -17.26 16.00
C ASN A 216 -8.20 -18.24 16.86
N THR A 217 -7.54 -19.11 17.63
CA THR A 217 -8.22 -20.13 18.42
C THR A 217 -9.26 -19.56 19.40
N ASN A 218 -8.95 -18.43 20.05
CA ASN A 218 -9.76 -17.88 21.14
C ASN A 218 -10.26 -16.46 20.90
N THR A 219 -9.58 -15.70 20.05
CA THR A 219 -9.82 -14.27 19.83
C THR A 219 -10.07 -13.94 18.38
N ILE A 220 -10.75 -12.83 18.15
CA ILE A 220 -10.99 -12.23 16.84
C ILE A 220 -10.47 -10.80 16.89
N LEU A 221 -9.58 -10.48 15.97
CA LEU A 221 -9.17 -9.10 15.67
C LEU A 221 -10.18 -8.52 14.67
N VAL A 222 -10.70 -7.36 14.96
CA VAL A 222 -11.72 -6.70 14.13
C VAL A 222 -11.12 -5.44 13.52
N PHE A 223 -11.08 -5.41 12.21
CA PHE A 223 -10.55 -4.30 11.45
C PHE A 223 -11.67 -3.60 10.69
N GLN A 224 -11.56 -2.28 10.58
CA GLN A 224 -12.46 -1.46 9.79
C GLN A 224 -11.72 -0.95 8.55
N LYS A 225 -12.34 -1.08 7.40
CA LYS A 225 -11.80 -0.57 6.13
C LYS A 225 -11.73 0.95 6.17
N GLN A 226 -10.61 1.50 5.70
CA GLN A 226 -10.37 2.94 5.68
C GLN A 226 -10.46 3.50 4.25
N TRP A 227 -10.27 2.67 3.23
CA TRP A 227 -10.46 2.93 1.80
C TRP A 227 -10.43 1.62 1.00
#